data_6f6076babaa05a15c08eec52ecd3e597
#
_entry.id   6f6076babaa05a15c08eec52ecd3e597
#
_cell.length_a   1.000
_cell.length_b   1.000
_cell.length_c   1.000
_cell.angle_alpha   90.00
_cell.angle_beta   90.00
_cell.angle_gamma   90.00
#
_symmetry.space_group_name_H-M   'P 1'
#
loop_
_entity.id
_entity.type
_entity.pdbx_description
1 polymer ?
#
loop_
_entity_poly.entity_id
_entity_poly.type
_entity_poly.pdbx_seq_one_letter_code
_entity_poly.pdbx_strand_id
1 'polypeptide(L)'
;CTGITSSNSPHVVKTATQGEVNVTGVIPLTTTPTKSHFANLKGTETRGKLCPKCLNCTDLDVALGRPKCTGNIPSARVSILHEVRPVTSGCFPIMHDRTKIRQLPNLLRGYEHIRLSTHNVINAENAPGGPYKIGTSGSCPNVTNGNGFFATMAWAVPKNDNNKTATNSLTIEVPYICTEGEDQITVWGFHSDNETQMAKLYGDSKPQKFTSSANGVTTHYVSQIGGFPNQTEDGGLPQSGRIVVDYMVQKSGKTGTITYQRGILLPQKVWCASGKSKVIKGSLPLIGEADCLHEKYGGLNKSKPYYTGEHAKAIGNCPIWVKTPLKLANGT
;
A
#
# COMPACT_ATOMS: atom_id res chain seq x y z
N CYS A 1 -3.86 -46.91 -5.67
CA CYS A 1 -3.16 -46.26 -4.55
C CYS A 1 -3.71 -44.89 -4.38
N THR A 2 -4.50 -44.69 -3.36
CA THR A 2 -4.92 -43.37 -2.97
C THR A 2 -3.73 -42.65 -2.35
N GLY A 3 -3.07 -41.84 -3.12
CA GLY A 3 -1.97 -41.05 -2.63
C GLY A 3 -2.44 -40.04 -1.57
N ILE A 4 -1.64 -39.81 -0.57
CA ILE A 4 -1.87 -38.80 0.41
C ILE A 4 -1.31 -37.48 -0.15
N THR A 5 -2.15 -36.45 -0.21
CA THR A 5 -1.71 -35.13 -0.62
C THR A 5 -1.27 -34.35 0.61
N SER A 6 -0.07 -33.79 0.59
CA SER A 6 0.48 -32.99 1.66
C SER A 6 1.13 -31.72 1.12
N SER A 7 1.28 -30.72 1.96
CA SER A 7 2.00 -29.50 1.64
C SER A 7 2.96 -29.12 2.75
N ASN A 8 4.09 -28.56 2.37
CA ASN A 8 5.14 -28.13 3.29
C ASN A 8 5.13 -26.63 3.48
N SER A 9 5.48 -26.24 4.68
CA SER A 9 5.90 -24.89 5.07
C SER A 9 7.40 -24.69 4.82
N PRO A 10 7.89 -23.42 4.76
CA PRO A 10 7.28 -22.20 5.22
C PRO A 10 6.48 -21.42 4.18
N HIS A 11 6.41 -21.84 2.93
CA HIS A 11 5.73 -20.97 2.00
C HIS A 11 4.52 -21.51 1.46
N VAL A 12 4.12 -22.55 1.93
CA VAL A 12 3.17 -23.06 1.36
C VAL A 12 3.09 -23.47 0.18
N VAL A 13 3.37 -24.09 -0.54
CA VAL A 13 2.75 -24.54 -1.66
C VAL A 13 3.48 -25.53 -2.43
N LYS A 14 4.07 -26.49 -1.88
CA LYS A 14 4.27 -27.72 -2.61
C LYS A 14 3.28 -28.74 -2.08
N THR A 15 2.25 -29.03 -2.85
CA THR A 15 1.42 -30.17 -2.61
C THR A 15 2.15 -31.40 -3.16
N ALA A 16 2.51 -32.31 -2.30
CA ALA A 16 3.12 -33.56 -2.71
C ALA A 16 2.11 -34.70 -2.54
N THR A 17 2.05 -35.60 -3.53
CA THR A 17 1.29 -36.83 -3.39
C THR A 17 2.25 -37.91 -2.89
N GLN A 18 1.94 -38.45 -1.73
CA GLN A 18 2.73 -39.51 -1.14
C GLN A 18 1.91 -40.79 -1.08
N GLY A 19 2.59 -41.93 -1.07
CA GLY A 19 1.98 -43.20 -0.75
C GLY A 19 1.56 -43.28 0.73
N GLU A 20 1.32 -44.48 1.23
CA GLU A 20 0.98 -44.65 2.64
C GLU A 20 2.06 -44.02 3.54
N VAL A 21 1.67 -43.10 4.36
CA VAL A 21 2.54 -42.49 5.35
C VAL A 21 2.08 -42.91 6.74
N ASN A 22 2.99 -43.49 7.49
CA ASN A 22 2.76 -43.76 8.90
C ASN A 22 2.86 -42.44 9.68
N VAL A 23 1.72 -41.88 10.06
CA VAL A 23 1.70 -40.61 10.73
C VAL A 23 1.17 -40.80 12.13
N THR A 24 2.04 -40.70 13.09
CA THR A 24 1.69 -40.77 14.52
C THR A 24 1.40 -39.40 15.13
N GLY A 25 1.45 -38.35 14.33
CA GLY A 25 1.38 -37.01 14.87
C GLY A 25 0.51 -36.04 14.11
N VAL A 26 -0.73 -36.45 13.81
CA VAL A 26 -1.68 -35.55 13.12
C VAL A 26 -2.41 -34.66 14.10
N ILE A 27 -2.46 -33.36 13.82
CA ILE A 27 -3.34 -32.42 14.49
C ILE A 27 -4.67 -32.43 13.73
N PRO A 28 -5.77 -32.88 14.33
CA PRO A 28 -7.06 -32.77 13.67
C PRO A 28 -7.55 -31.32 13.75
N LEU A 29 -7.66 -30.67 12.60
CA LEU A 29 -8.28 -29.35 12.49
C LEU A 29 -9.62 -29.51 11.80
N THR A 30 -10.57 -28.68 12.19
CA THR A 30 -11.91 -28.73 11.62
C THR A 30 -11.90 -28.25 10.16
N THR A 31 -12.80 -28.81 9.34
CA THR A 31 -12.98 -28.35 7.95
C THR A 31 -13.61 -26.98 7.87
N THR A 32 -14.34 -26.56 8.90
CA THR A 32 -14.82 -25.19 9.05
C THR A 32 -13.94 -24.50 10.09
N PRO A 33 -12.93 -23.72 9.67
CA PRO A 33 -11.99 -23.16 10.61
C PRO A 33 -12.64 -22.10 11.47
N THR A 34 -12.52 -22.27 12.79
CA THR A 34 -12.66 -21.14 13.72
C THR A 34 -11.30 -20.48 13.79
N LYS A 35 -11.20 -19.32 13.18
CA LYS A 35 -9.94 -18.60 13.12
C LYS A 35 -9.49 -18.19 14.51
N SER A 36 -8.34 -18.66 14.94
CA SER A 36 -7.66 -18.11 16.10
C SER A 36 -7.02 -16.77 15.74
N HIS A 37 -6.53 -16.05 16.77
CA HIS A 37 -5.82 -14.82 16.50
C HIS A 37 -4.56 -15.06 15.68
N PHE A 38 -4.24 -14.10 14.78
CA PHE A 38 -2.90 -14.02 14.23
C PHE A 38 -1.93 -13.61 15.34
N ALA A 39 -0.67 -13.94 15.14
CA ALA A 39 0.37 -13.73 16.13
C ALA A 39 1.67 -13.30 15.45
N ASN A 40 2.63 -12.88 16.25
CA ASN A 40 4.00 -12.70 15.77
C ASN A 40 4.61 -14.09 15.53
N LEU A 41 5.31 -14.23 14.41
CA LEU A 41 5.98 -15.49 14.09
C LEU A 41 7.26 -15.59 14.91
N LYS A 42 7.43 -16.69 15.63
CA LYS A 42 8.64 -16.92 16.46
C LYS A 42 9.90 -16.81 15.62
N GLY A 43 10.87 -16.05 16.13
CA GLY A 43 12.17 -15.88 15.50
C GLY A 43 12.16 -15.04 14.24
N THR A 44 11.05 -14.41 13.90
CA THR A 44 10.91 -13.62 12.68
C THR A 44 10.13 -12.34 12.97
N GLU A 45 10.68 -11.20 12.54
CA GLU A 45 9.97 -9.94 12.68
C GLU A 45 8.71 -9.94 11.81
N THR A 46 7.58 -9.70 12.46
CA THR A 46 6.25 -9.75 11.85
C THR A 46 5.62 -8.35 11.88
N ARG A 47 5.14 -7.91 10.73
CA ARG A 47 4.50 -6.59 10.58
C ARG A 47 3.00 -6.77 10.37
N GLY A 48 2.22 -6.06 11.16
CA GLY A 48 0.80 -5.89 10.92
C GLY A 48 0.52 -4.54 10.28
N LYS A 49 0.12 -3.56 11.08
CA LYS A 49 -0.03 -2.17 10.64
C LYS A 49 1.31 -1.61 10.15
N LEU A 50 1.30 -0.84 9.06
CA LEU A 50 2.54 -0.22 8.55
C LEU A 50 3.17 0.71 9.59
N CYS A 51 2.37 1.53 10.26
CA CYS A 51 2.83 2.44 11.31
C CYS A 51 2.08 2.16 12.61
N PRO A 52 2.57 1.24 13.48
CA PRO A 52 1.86 0.89 14.71
C PRO A 52 1.61 2.07 15.65
N LYS A 53 2.48 3.07 15.64
CA LYS A 53 2.38 4.26 16.49
C LYS A 53 1.51 5.37 15.88
N CYS A 54 1.10 5.25 14.63
CA CYS A 54 0.25 6.24 13.97
C CYS A 54 -1.21 6.00 14.35
N LEU A 55 -1.70 6.73 15.35
CA LEU A 55 -3.06 6.59 15.84
C LEU A 55 -4.07 7.16 14.85
N ASN A 56 -5.18 6.47 14.69
CA ASN A 56 -6.29 6.86 13.79
C ASN A 56 -5.88 7.00 12.32
N CYS A 57 -4.84 6.31 11.91
CA CYS A 57 -4.35 6.28 10.54
C CYS A 57 -4.59 4.90 9.92
N THR A 58 -5.10 4.89 8.71
CA THR A 58 -5.12 3.67 7.90
C THR A 58 -3.76 3.48 7.22
N ASP A 59 -3.50 2.30 6.71
CA ASP A 59 -2.25 2.08 5.98
C ASP A 59 -2.14 2.92 4.70
N LEU A 60 -3.26 3.23 4.07
CA LEU A 60 -3.26 4.14 2.92
C LEU A 60 -2.96 5.59 3.36
N ASP A 61 -3.48 6.04 4.51
CA ASP A 61 -3.09 7.33 5.08
C ASP A 61 -1.58 7.43 5.26
N VAL A 62 -0.97 6.36 5.79
CA VAL A 62 0.48 6.29 6.00
C VAL A 62 1.23 6.30 4.67
N ALA A 63 0.79 5.50 3.71
CA ALA A 63 1.43 5.39 2.40
C ALA A 63 1.39 6.70 1.60
N LEU A 64 0.36 7.50 1.79
CA LEU A 64 0.22 8.82 1.15
C LEU A 64 0.93 9.93 1.93
N GLY A 65 1.36 9.68 3.15
CA GLY A 65 1.99 10.69 3.98
C GLY A 65 1.01 11.73 4.53
N ARG A 66 -0.21 11.30 4.89
CA ARG A 66 -1.17 12.18 5.56
C ARG A 66 -0.53 12.79 6.80
N PRO A 67 -0.72 14.10 7.09
CA PRO A 67 -0.22 14.72 8.31
C PRO A 67 -0.66 13.94 9.56
N LYS A 68 0.22 13.81 10.52
CA LYS A 68 0.04 13.00 11.75
C LYS A 68 0.07 11.48 11.51
N CYS A 69 0.21 11.03 10.27
CA CYS A 69 0.30 9.62 9.88
C CYS A 69 1.69 9.26 9.34
N THR A 70 2.70 10.04 9.68
CA THR A 70 4.08 9.75 9.34
C THR A 70 4.80 9.20 10.57
N GLY A 71 5.57 8.16 10.38
CA GLY A 71 6.30 7.55 11.47
C GLY A 71 7.26 6.49 10.93
N ASN A 72 7.97 5.87 11.85
CA ASN A 72 8.91 4.83 11.51
C ASN A 72 8.15 3.55 11.14
N ILE A 73 8.49 2.98 9.98
CA ILE A 73 7.92 1.71 9.53
C ILE A 73 8.87 0.59 10.02
N PRO A 74 8.40 -0.32 10.88
CA PRO A 74 9.26 -1.41 11.34
C PRO A 74 9.62 -2.33 10.18
N SER A 75 10.88 -2.76 10.15
CA SER A 75 11.31 -3.78 9.19
C SER A 75 10.66 -5.11 9.54
N ALA A 76 10.37 -5.92 8.55
CA ALA A 76 9.76 -7.22 8.79
C ALA A 76 10.03 -8.20 7.66
N ARG A 77 10.24 -9.45 8.03
CA ARG A 77 10.37 -10.55 7.07
C ARG A 77 9.03 -11.22 6.77
N VAL A 78 8.04 -10.97 7.61
CA VAL A 78 6.66 -11.44 7.42
C VAL A 78 5.72 -10.27 7.63
N SER A 79 4.76 -10.10 6.76
CA SER A 79 3.76 -9.03 6.83
C SER A 79 2.36 -9.61 6.72
N ILE A 80 1.46 -9.12 7.56
CA ILE A 80 0.06 -9.54 7.56
C ILE A 80 -0.74 -8.57 6.69
N LEU A 81 -1.31 -9.10 5.61
CA LEU A 81 -2.22 -8.33 4.76
C LEU A 81 -3.60 -8.39 5.37
N HIS A 82 -3.98 -7.36 6.11
CA HIS A 82 -5.23 -7.31 6.85
C HIS A 82 -6.34 -6.52 6.15
N GLU A 83 -5.99 -5.76 5.11
CA GLU A 83 -6.95 -5.04 4.27
C GLU A 83 -6.63 -5.27 2.80
N VAL A 84 -7.58 -5.83 2.06
CA VAL A 84 -7.41 -6.08 0.61
C VAL A 84 -7.58 -4.77 -0.18
N ARG A 85 -8.51 -3.92 0.26
CA ARG A 85 -8.83 -2.62 -0.38
C ARG A 85 -8.75 -1.51 0.66
N PRO A 86 -7.54 -1.08 1.04
CA PRO A 86 -7.39 -0.01 2.02
C PRO A 86 -7.98 1.30 1.53
N VAL A 87 -8.46 2.10 2.47
CA VAL A 87 -9.04 3.42 2.24
C VAL A 87 -8.35 4.44 3.13
N THR A 88 -8.49 5.70 2.82
CA THR A 88 -8.06 6.80 3.70
C THR A 88 -9.15 7.09 4.73
N SER A 89 -8.76 7.57 5.91
CA SER A 89 -9.68 7.96 6.97
C SER A 89 -9.74 9.47 7.19
N GLY A 90 -9.03 10.23 6.40
CA GLY A 90 -9.03 11.68 6.49
C GLY A 90 -8.17 12.35 5.42
N CYS A 91 -8.06 13.68 5.50
CA CYS A 91 -7.40 14.57 4.56
C CYS A 91 -8.24 14.88 3.33
N PHE A 92 -7.66 15.26 2.22
CA PHE A 92 -8.40 15.71 1.04
C PHE A 92 -9.14 14.55 0.35
N PRO A 93 -10.39 14.76 -0.14
CA PRO A 93 -11.17 13.67 -0.76
C PRO A 93 -10.51 13.09 -2.00
N ILE A 94 -10.36 11.78 -1.99
CA ILE A 94 -9.71 11.02 -3.06
C ILE A 94 -10.75 10.20 -3.81
N MET A 95 -10.66 10.21 -5.14
CA MET A 95 -11.38 9.25 -5.97
C MET A 95 -10.55 7.96 -6.10
N HIS A 96 -10.65 7.11 -5.09
CA HIS A 96 -9.79 5.92 -4.93
C HIS A 96 -9.85 4.94 -6.09
N ASP A 97 -11.02 4.81 -6.73
CA ASP A 97 -11.24 3.79 -7.76
C ASP A 97 -10.78 4.22 -9.15
N ARG A 98 -10.28 5.46 -9.29
CA ARG A 98 -9.76 5.95 -10.57
C ARG A 98 -8.36 5.43 -10.88
N THR A 99 -7.65 4.90 -9.92
CA THR A 99 -6.28 4.38 -10.07
C THR A 99 -6.07 3.12 -9.23
N LYS A 100 -4.84 2.61 -9.27
CA LYS A 100 -4.39 1.49 -8.44
C LYS A 100 -3.89 1.90 -7.05
N ILE A 101 -4.18 3.12 -6.60
CA ILE A 101 -3.60 3.65 -5.35
C ILE A 101 -3.89 2.80 -4.12
N ARG A 102 -5.03 2.13 -4.08
CA ARG A 102 -5.36 1.22 -2.99
C ARG A 102 -4.40 0.04 -2.84
N GLN A 103 -3.65 -0.28 -3.91
CA GLN A 103 -2.65 -1.34 -3.88
C GLN A 103 -1.33 -0.91 -3.24
N LEU A 104 -1.11 0.39 -3.06
CA LEU A 104 0.17 0.91 -2.55
C LEU A 104 0.54 0.35 -1.17
N PRO A 105 -0.34 0.35 -0.16
CA PRO A 105 0.03 -0.21 1.15
C PRO A 105 0.45 -1.67 1.07
N ASN A 106 -0.24 -2.45 0.25
CA ASN A 106 0.05 -3.87 0.10
C ASN A 106 1.31 -4.13 -0.74
N LEU A 107 1.64 -3.24 -1.66
CA LEU A 107 2.93 -3.25 -2.33
C LEU A 107 4.06 -3.03 -1.31
N LEU A 108 3.92 -2.03 -0.45
CA LEU A 108 4.91 -1.73 0.59
C LEU A 108 5.12 -2.91 1.54
N ARG A 109 4.06 -3.66 1.88
CA ARG A 109 4.16 -4.85 2.73
C ARG A 109 5.10 -5.91 2.16
N GLY A 110 5.29 -5.97 0.88
CA GLY A 110 6.19 -6.93 0.24
C GLY A 110 7.67 -6.65 0.43
N TYR A 111 8.02 -5.52 1.02
CA TYR A 111 9.41 -5.13 1.29
C TYR A 111 9.75 -5.29 2.77
N GLU A 112 10.97 -5.78 3.03
CA GLU A 112 11.47 -5.91 4.40
C GLU A 112 11.73 -4.54 5.04
N HIS A 113 12.41 -3.66 4.30
CA HIS A 113 12.80 -2.33 4.76
C HIS A 113 12.08 -1.27 3.94
N ILE A 114 11.45 -0.33 4.65
CA ILE A 114 10.66 0.74 4.04
C ILE A 114 10.94 2.02 4.81
N ARG A 115 11.31 3.08 4.09
CA ARG A 115 11.48 4.40 4.70
C ARG A 115 10.98 5.49 3.77
N LEU A 116 10.39 6.52 4.35
CA LEU A 116 10.07 7.74 3.61
C LEU A 116 11.32 8.59 3.52
N SER A 117 11.58 9.17 2.36
CA SER A 117 12.75 10.03 2.17
C SER A 117 12.67 11.28 3.06
N THR A 118 13.83 11.79 3.47
CA THR A 118 13.91 13.05 4.21
C THR A 118 13.85 14.26 3.29
N HIS A 119 14.30 14.12 2.05
CA HIS A 119 14.32 15.18 1.05
C HIS A 119 13.19 15.02 0.04
N ASN A 120 12.74 16.14 -0.51
CA ASN A 120 11.81 16.14 -1.62
C ASN A 120 12.53 15.78 -2.92
N VAL A 121 11.87 14.98 -3.74
CA VAL A 121 12.45 14.51 -5.00
C VAL A 121 12.46 15.62 -6.06
N ILE A 122 11.57 16.60 -5.94
CA ILE A 122 11.42 17.70 -6.88
C ILE A 122 11.20 18.99 -6.10
N ASN A 123 11.79 20.10 -6.59
CA ASN A 123 11.43 21.43 -6.11
C ASN A 123 10.12 21.86 -6.79
N ALA A 124 9.00 21.67 -6.10
CA ALA A 124 7.67 21.90 -6.65
C ALA A 124 7.41 23.39 -6.96
N GLU A 125 7.93 24.31 -6.16
CA GLU A 125 7.71 25.75 -6.34
C GLU A 125 8.24 26.24 -7.70
N ASN A 126 9.33 25.67 -8.15
CA ASN A 126 10.02 26.06 -9.38
C ASN A 126 9.84 25.08 -10.54
N ALA A 127 8.89 24.17 -10.44
CA ALA A 127 8.61 23.21 -11.52
C ALA A 127 8.09 23.92 -12.78
N PRO A 128 8.26 23.33 -13.96
CA PRO A 128 7.75 23.90 -15.20
C PRO A 128 6.27 24.26 -15.13
N GLY A 129 5.92 25.44 -15.66
CA GLY A 129 4.57 26.00 -15.60
C GLY A 129 4.33 26.90 -14.40
N GLY A 130 5.31 27.04 -13.53
CA GLY A 130 5.26 27.91 -12.38
C GLY A 130 5.71 29.35 -12.63
N PRO A 131 6.01 30.13 -11.55
CA PRO A 131 6.15 29.66 -10.17
C PRO A 131 4.84 29.20 -9.52
N TYR A 132 4.96 28.25 -8.59
CA TYR A 132 3.82 27.69 -7.88
C TYR A 132 3.82 28.07 -6.40
N LYS A 133 2.64 28.26 -5.87
CA LYS A 133 2.35 28.24 -4.44
C LYS A 133 1.90 26.84 -4.08
N ILE A 134 2.42 26.29 -2.98
CA ILE A 134 2.04 24.95 -2.53
C ILE A 134 0.72 25.03 -1.78
N GLY A 135 -0.30 24.34 -2.29
CA GLY A 135 -1.63 24.33 -1.72
C GLY A 135 -1.72 23.50 -0.45
N THR A 136 -2.60 23.93 0.42
CA THR A 136 -2.94 23.23 1.66
C THR A 136 -4.45 23.24 1.84
N SER A 137 -4.94 22.38 2.74
CA SER A 137 -6.38 22.27 3.00
C SER A 137 -6.68 22.14 4.48
N GLY A 138 -7.79 22.74 4.89
CA GLY A 138 -8.32 22.58 6.25
C GLY A 138 -8.84 21.19 6.53
N SER A 139 -9.16 20.39 5.49
CA SER A 139 -9.53 18.99 5.67
C SER A 139 -8.33 18.07 5.91
N CYS A 140 -7.11 18.64 5.85
CA CYS A 140 -5.86 17.93 6.06
C CYS A 140 -5.03 18.60 7.15
N PRO A 141 -5.51 18.62 8.42
CA PRO A 141 -4.85 19.39 9.48
C PRO A 141 -3.47 18.81 9.80
N ASN A 142 -2.50 19.73 9.95
CA ASN A 142 -1.14 19.40 10.37
C ASN A 142 -1.03 19.23 11.90
N VAL A 143 0.18 18.99 12.40
CA VAL A 143 0.42 18.73 13.83
C VAL A 143 0.02 19.90 14.75
N THR A 144 -0.07 21.12 14.23
CA THR A 144 -0.52 22.31 14.96
C THR A 144 -1.98 22.66 14.66
N ASN A 145 -2.72 21.73 14.03
CA ASN A 145 -4.10 21.92 13.57
C ASN A 145 -4.31 23.04 12.54
N GLY A 146 -3.23 23.48 11.89
CA GLY A 146 -3.30 24.33 10.73
C GLY A 146 -3.55 23.53 9.45
N ASN A 147 -3.70 24.23 8.33
CA ASN A 147 -3.88 23.59 7.05
C ASN A 147 -2.62 22.83 6.62
N GLY A 148 -2.80 21.65 6.10
CA GLY A 148 -1.71 20.80 5.62
C GLY A 148 -2.06 20.11 4.31
N PHE A 149 -1.19 19.18 3.92
CA PHE A 149 -1.40 18.32 2.79
C PHE A 149 -0.55 17.04 2.94
N PHE A 150 -0.69 16.10 2.03
CA PHE A 150 0.09 14.87 2.05
C PHE A 150 1.59 15.16 1.87
N ALA A 151 2.42 14.52 2.69
CA ALA A 151 3.88 14.71 2.62
C ALA A 151 4.50 14.17 1.32
N THR A 152 3.83 13.23 0.67
CA THR A 152 4.32 12.62 -0.57
C THR A 152 4.07 13.48 -1.81
N MET A 153 3.24 14.50 -1.71
CA MET A 153 2.84 15.33 -2.86
C MET A 153 2.80 16.81 -2.51
N ALA A 154 2.97 17.64 -3.53
CA ALA A 154 2.77 19.08 -3.45
C ALA A 154 1.67 19.51 -4.42
N TRP A 155 0.66 20.17 -3.88
CA TRP A 155 -0.41 20.73 -4.69
C TRP A 155 0.07 22.05 -5.32
N ALA A 156 0.42 21.99 -6.59
CA ALA A 156 1.02 23.10 -7.32
C ALA A 156 -0.06 24.04 -7.87
N VAL A 157 -0.19 25.20 -7.25
CA VAL A 157 -1.12 26.25 -7.67
C VAL A 157 -0.29 27.41 -8.24
N PRO A 158 -0.59 27.92 -9.45
CA PRO A 158 0.11 29.09 -9.99
C PRO A 158 0.11 30.24 -9.00
N LYS A 159 1.28 30.80 -8.72
CA LYS A 159 1.48 31.78 -7.66
C LYS A 159 0.91 33.14 -7.98
N ASN A 160 1.06 33.56 -9.24
CA ASN A 160 0.62 34.86 -9.71
C ASN A 160 -0.56 34.72 -10.67
N ASP A 161 -1.47 35.68 -10.66
CA ASP A 161 -2.65 35.66 -11.52
C ASP A 161 -2.30 35.62 -13.00
N ASN A 162 -1.20 36.28 -13.42
CA ASN A 162 -0.73 36.25 -14.78
C ASN A 162 -0.19 34.88 -15.23
N ASN A 163 0.14 34.02 -14.30
CA ASN A 163 0.56 32.64 -14.57
C ASN A 163 -0.61 31.63 -14.54
N LYS A 164 -1.79 32.09 -14.15
CA LYS A 164 -3.01 31.29 -14.20
C LYS A 164 -3.55 31.28 -15.61
N THR A 165 -3.00 30.41 -16.42
CA THR A 165 -3.34 30.26 -17.84
C THR A 165 -3.37 28.80 -18.20
N ALA A 166 -4.09 28.48 -19.28
CA ALA A 166 -3.99 27.17 -19.92
C ALA A 166 -2.54 26.87 -20.29
N THR A 167 -2.14 25.64 -20.14
CA THR A 167 -0.80 25.20 -20.53
C THR A 167 -0.87 24.08 -21.55
N ASN A 168 0.15 24.00 -22.39
CA ASN A 168 0.47 22.74 -23.06
C ASN A 168 0.98 21.72 -22.03
N SER A 169 1.10 20.46 -22.41
CA SER A 169 1.67 19.44 -21.55
C SER A 169 3.10 19.79 -21.17
N LEU A 170 3.37 19.80 -19.87
CA LEU A 170 4.66 20.07 -19.27
C LEU A 170 5.24 18.73 -18.81
N THR A 171 6.56 18.58 -18.90
CA THR A 171 7.21 17.31 -18.55
C THR A 171 8.30 17.55 -17.52
N ILE A 172 8.35 16.69 -16.52
CA ILE A 172 9.45 16.62 -15.56
C ILE A 172 10.04 15.22 -15.54
N GLU A 173 11.33 15.14 -15.28
CA GLU A 173 11.98 13.91 -14.88
C GLU A 173 11.95 13.80 -13.35
N VAL A 174 11.63 12.63 -12.85
CA VAL A 174 11.67 12.34 -11.41
C VAL A 174 12.98 11.61 -11.12
N PRO A 175 13.96 12.27 -10.49
CA PRO A 175 15.23 11.65 -10.21
C PRO A 175 15.09 10.49 -9.21
N TYR A 176 16.04 9.57 -9.28
CA TYR A 176 16.19 8.51 -8.29
C TYR A 176 17.02 9.07 -7.13
N ILE A 177 16.44 9.13 -5.94
CA ILE A 177 17.11 9.68 -4.74
C ILE A 177 17.29 8.64 -3.63
N CYS A 178 16.79 7.43 -3.80
CA CYS A 178 16.98 6.34 -2.86
C CYS A 178 18.42 5.81 -2.93
N THR A 179 18.77 4.92 -2.01
CA THR A 179 20.08 4.27 -2.02
C THR A 179 20.14 3.18 -3.08
N GLU A 180 21.27 2.98 -3.72
CA GLU A 180 21.45 1.93 -4.71
C GLU A 180 20.96 0.58 -4.20
N GLY A 181 20.21 -0.14 -5.02
CA GLY A 181 19.60 -1.41 -4.67
C GLY A 181 18.17 -1.30 -4.12
N GLU A 182 17.73 -0.10 -3.73
CA GLU A 182 16.35 0.13 -3.31
C GLU A 182 15.44 0.42 -4.50
N ASP A 183 14.19 0.05 -4.37
CA ASP A 183 13.12 0.55 -5.25
C ASP A 183 12.64 1.89 -4.72
N GLN A 184 12.43 2.84 -5.62
CA GLN A 184 11.82 4.12 -5.28
C GLN A 184 10.37 4.13 -5.71
N ILE A 185 9.48 4.29 -4.75
CA ILE A 185 8.04 4.36 -5.01
C ILE A 185 7.63 5.81 -4.88
N THR A 186 7.26 6.39 -6.00
CA THR A 186 6.95 7.81 -6.15
C THR A 186 5.45 7.99 -6.29
N VAL A 187 4.86 8.74 -5.37
CA VAL A 187 3.43 9.06 -5.35
C VAL A 187 3.22 10.40 -6.04
N TRP A 188 2.22 10.50 -6.86
CA TRP A 188 1.85 11.71 -7.56
C TRP A 188 0.33 11.72 -7.81
N GLY A 189 -0.19 12.79 -8.35
CA GLY A 189 -1.60 12.84 -8.64
C GLY A 189 -2.02 14.17 -9.25
N PHE A 190 -3.31 14.42 -9.23
CA PHE A 190 -3.86 15.68 -9.71
C PHE A 190 -5.16 16.03 -8.98
N HIS A 191 -5.39 17.31 -8.88
CA HIS A 191 -6.61 17.92 -8.33
C HIS A 191 -7.49 18.39 -9.46
N SER A 192 -8.79 18.22 -9.29
CA SER A 192 -9.79 18.82 -10.16
C SER A 192 -10.99 19.32 -9.34
N ASP A 193 -11.72 20.26 -9.91
CA ASP A 193 -12.85 20.91 -9.27
C ASP A 193 -13.89 21.25 -10.33
N ASN A 194 -14.94 21.98 -9.97
CA ASN A 194 -15.87 22.49 -10.96
C ASN A 194 -15.22 23.57 -11.86
N GLU A 195 -15.88 23.91 -12.94
CA GLU A 195 -15.34 24.87 -13.93
C GLU A 195 -14.93 26.19 -13.28
N THR A 196 -15.75 26.73 -12.40
CA THR A 196 -15.49 28.02 -11.72
C THR A 196 -14.23 27.94 -10.89
N GLN A 197 -14.06 26.91 -10.08
CA GLN A 197 -12.89 26.74 -9.24
C GLN A 197 -11.63 26.43 -10.04
N MET A 198 -11.72 25.61 -11.10
CA MET A 198 -10.61 25.35 -11.99
C MET A 198 -10.09 26.65 -12.65
N ALA A 199 -11.00 27.47 -13.15
CA ALA A 199 -10.63 28.76 -13.71
C ALA A 199 -9.97 29.68 -12.68
N LYS A 200 -10.52 29.71 -11.47
CA LYS A 200 -10.01 30.54 -10.36
C LYS A 200 -8.63 30.09 -9.90
N LEU A 201 -8.42 28.78 -9.75
CA LEU A 201 -7.15 28.24 -9.23
C LEU A 201 -6.07 28.22 -10.30
N TYR A 202 -6.41 27.83 -11.50
CA TYR A 202 -5.42 27.48 -12.53
C TYR A 202 -5.51 28.31 -13.80
N GLY A 203 -6.61 28.99 -14.03
CA GLY A 203 -6.83 29.75 -15.27
C GLY A 203 -7.24 28.87 -16.45
N ASP A 204 -7.66 27.64 -16.20
CA ASP A 204 -8.14 26.71 -17.23
C ASP A 204 -9.22 25.82 -16.62
N SER A 205 -10.37 25.75 -17.30
CA SER A 205 -11.52 24.95 -16.86
C SER A 205 -11.77 23.73 -17.73
N LYS A 206 -10.88 23.44 -18.65
CA LYS A 206 -10.99 22.24 -19.51
C LYS A 206 -10.40 21.01 -18.81
N PRO A 207 -10.81 19.80 -19.20
CA PRO A 207 -10.15 18.58 -18.73
C PRO A 207 -8.65 18.62 -18.97
N GLN A 208 -7.87 18.28 -17.96
CA GLN A 208 -6.41 18.32 -17.98
C GLN A 208 -5.84 16.91 -18.19
N LYS A 209 -4.70 16.82 -18.84
CA LYS A 209 -4.07 15.54 -19.20
C LYS A 209 -2.82 15.29 -18.35
N PHE A 210 -2.68 14.03 -17.90
CA PHE A 210 -1.56 13.61 -17.05
C PHE A 210 -1.06 12.25 -17.50
N THR A 211 0.25 12.09 -17.51
CA THR A 211 0.90 10.83 -17.89
C THR A 211 2.07 10.58 -16.96
N SER A 212 2.26 9.34 -16.55
CA SER A 212 3.48 8.92 -15.86
C SER A 212 4.11 7.74 -16.56
N SER A 213 5.43 7.65 -16.51
CA SER A 213 6.18 6.53 -17.06
C SER A 213 7.36 6.20 -16.16
N ALA A 214 7.46 4.95 -15.77
CA ALA A 214 8.60 4.39 -15.04
C ALA A 214 8.63 2.88 -15.24
N ASN A 215 9.82 2.32 -15.32
CA ASN A 215 10.03 0.87 -15.39
C ASN A 215 9.17 0.19 -16.49
N GLY A 216 9.02 0.86 -17.64
CA GLY A 216 8.22 0.35 -18.76
C GLY A 216 6.71 0.45 -18.59
N VAL A 217 6.24 0.99 -17.48
CA VAL A 217 4.80 1.18 -17.21
C VAL A 217 4.44 2.63 -17.47
N THR A 218 3.51 2.85 -18.39
CA THR A 218 2.98 4.18 -18.72
C THR A 218 1.49 4.23 -18.41
N THR A 219 1.06 5.28 -17.72
CA THR A 219 -0.34 5.51 -17.39
C THR A 219 -0.78 6.88 -17.88
N HIS A 220 -2.03 6.97 -18.34
CA HIS A 220 -2.62 8.20 -18.87
C HIS A 220 -3.91 8.51 -18.14
N TYR A 221 -4.10 9.78 -17.80
CA TYR A 221 -5.31 10.25 -17.13
C TYR A 221 -5.80 11.54 -17.76
N VAL A 222 -7.11 11.73 -17.71
CA VAL A 222 -7.78 12.98 -18.04
C VAL A 222 -8.65 13.37 -16.84
N SER A 223 -8.51 14.60 -16.37
CA SER A 223 -9.27 15.04 -15.22
C SER A 223 -10.76 15.21 -15.54
N GLN A 224 -11.60 14.88 -14.56
CA GLN A 224 -13.03 15.16 -14.59
C GLN A 224 -13.25 16.57 -14.05
N ILE A 225 -14.10 17.35 -14.72
CA ILE A 225 -14.47 18.70 -14.30
C ILE A 225 -15.87 18.68 -13.72
N GLY A 226 -15.99 18.80 -12.42
CA GLY A 226 -17.27 18.75 -11.74
C GLY A 226 -17.96 17.39 -11.79
N GLY A 227 -19.16 17.30 -11.21
CA GLY A 227 -19.95 16.07 -11.21
C GLY A 227 -19.33 14.92 -10.45
N PHE A 228 -18.56 15.21 -9.40
CA PHE A 228 -17.84 14.21 -8.63
C PHE A 228 -18.76 13.34 -7.78
N PRO A 229 -18.37 12.10 -7.49
CA PRO A 229 -19.06 11.31 -6.48
C PRO A 229 -19.00 11.96 -5.10
N ASN A 230 -19.93 11.63 -4.23
CA ASN A 230 -19.95 12.12 -2.86
C ASN A 230 -18.66 11.72 -2.12
N GLN A 231 -18.23 12.57 -1.18
CA GLN A 231 -17.15 12.22 -0.27
C GLN A 231 -17.60 11.08 0.62
N THR A 232 -16.89 9.97 0.59
CA THR A 232 -17.33 8.79 1.34
C THR A 232 -16.28 8.25 2.27
N GLU A 233 -15.10 8.41 2.25
CA GLU A 233 -14.15 7.62 3.03
C GLU A 233 -13.06 8.45 3.70
N ASP A 234 -13.16 9.76 3.65
CA ASP A 234 -12.05 10.62 4.03
C ASP A 234 -12.21 11.32 5.37
N GLY A 235 -13.40 11.36 5.94
CA GLY A 235 -13.65 12.00 7.24
C GLY A 235 -13.26 13.46 7.33
N GLY A 236 -12.93 14.11 6.21
CA GLY A 236 -12.54 15.52 6.17
C GLY A 236 -13.69 16.49 6.04
N LEU A 237 -13.35 17.78 5.96
CA LEU A 237 -14.34 18.83 5.71
C LEU A 237 -14.91 18.71 4.30
N PRO A 238 -16.17 19.16 4.07
CA PRO A 238 -16.73 19.16 2.74
C PRO A 238 -15.88 19.95 1.76
N GLN A 239 -15.61 19.36 0.59
CA GLN A 239 -14.83 19.97 -0.49
C GLN A 239 -15.59 19.87 -1.80
N SER A 240 -15.54 20.89 -2.62
CA SER A 240 -16.09 20.86 -3.98
C SER A 240 -15.20 20.04 -4.93
N GLY A 241 -13.92 20.02 -4.68
CA GLY A 241 -12.92 19.31 -5.51
C GLY A 241 -12.63 17.91 -5.03
N ARG A 242 -11.89 17.20 -5.87
CA ARG A 242 -11.39 15.84 -5.58
C ARG A 242 -9.96 15.74 -6.07
N ILE A 243 -9.25 14.76 -5.55
CA ILE A 243 -7.94 14.40 -6.09
C ILE A 243 -7.96 12.95 -6.59
N VAL A 244 -7.13 12.72 -7.59
CA VAL A 244 -6.80 11.39 -8.09
C VAL A 244 -5.31 11.20 -7.85
N VAL A 245 -4.95 10.12 -7.19
CA VAL A 245 -3.56 9.84 -6.83
C VAL A 245 -3.16 8.49 -7.39
N ASP A 246 -1.89 8.38 -7.75
CA ASP A 246 -1.29 7.16 -8.29
C ASP A 246 0.15 7.04 -7.81
N TYR A 247 0.79 5.95 -8.13
CA TYR A 247 2.20 5.75 -7.81
C TYR A 247 2.92 5.08 -8.97
N MET A 248 4.21 5.31 -9.06
CA MET A 248 5.07 4.61 -9.98
C MET A 248 6.27 4.02 -9.24
N VAL A 249 6.75 2.88 -9.72
CA VAL A 249 7.91 2.20 -9.16
C VAL A 249 9.11 2.46 -10.03
N GLN A 250 10.14 3.08 -9.46
CA GLN A 250 11.41 3.34 -10.12
C GLN A 250 12.46 2.36 -9.58
N LYS A 251 13.03 1.58 -10.46
CA LYS A 251 14.11 0.66 -10.10
C LYS A 251 15.39 1.41 -9.79
N SER A 252 16.32 0.76 -9.12
CA SER A 252 17.59 1.34 -8.70
C SER A 252 18.28 2.13 -9.81
N GLY A 253 18.56 3.39 -9.53
CA GLY A 253 19.24 4.29 -10.46
C GLY A 253 18.44 4.75 -11.67
N LYS A 254 17.13 4.41 -11.75
CA LYS A 254 16.30 4.74 -12.91
C LYS A 254 15.40 5.95 -12.63
N THR A 255 15.31 6.84 -13.60
CA THR A 255 14.42 7.99 -13.55
C THR A 255 12.99 7.61 -13.93
N GLY A 256 12.04 8.40 -13.44
CA GLY A 256 10.66 8.37 -13.93
C GLY A 256 10.34 9.66 -14.67
N THR A 257 9.21 9.69 -15.34
CA THR A 257 8.75 10.86 -16.09
C THR A 257 7.28 11.12 -15.79
N ILE A 258 6.94 12.38 -15.55
CA ILE A 258 5.55 12.82 -15.40
C ILE A 258 5.30 13.95 -16.39
N THR A 259 4.24 13.81 -17.16
CA THR A 259 3.74 14.83 -18.07
C THR A 259 2.41 15.32 -17.50
N TYR A 260 2.25 16.62 -17.37
CA TYR A 260 1.15 17.18 -16.62
C TYR A 260 0.65 18.50 -17.19
N GLN A 261 -0.52 18.88 -16.74
CA GLN A 261 -1.14 20.19 -16.96
C GLN A 261 -1.61 20.73 -15.62
N ARG A 262 -2.57 21.61 -15.60
CA ARG A 262 -3.02 22.27 -14.38
C ARG A 262 -3.73 21.33 -13.42
N GLY A 263 -3.45 21.52 -12.15
CA GLY A 263 -3.96 20.67 -11.08
C GLY A 263 -2.98 19.59 -10.63
N ILE A 264 -1.76 19.60 -11.12
CA ILE A 264 -0.75 18.59 -10.76
C ILE A 264 -0.47 18.54 -9.26
N LEU A 265 -0.39 17.36 -8.72
CA LEU A 265 0.17 17.08 -7.40
C LEU A 265 1.56 16.49 -7.65
N LEU A 266 2.57 17.33 -7.52
CA LEU A 266 3.96 16.96 -7.82
C LEU A 266 4.52 16.05 -6.73
N PRO A 267 5.28 15.01 -7.08
CA PRO A 267 5.89 14.15 -6.07
C PRO A 267 6.84 14.92 -5.17
N GLN A 268 6.83 14.60 -3.90
CA GLN A 268 7.69 15.22 -2.90
C GLN A 268 8.52 14.16 -2.19
N LYS A 269 8.09 13.67 -1.03
CA LYS A 269 8.78 12.57 -0.37
C LYS A 269 8.44 11.25 -1.06
N VAL A 270 9.42 10.39 -1.18
CA VAL A 270 9.28 9.09 -1.85
C VAL A 270 9.55 7.95 -0.87
N TRP A 271 8.97 6.79 -1.15
CA TRP A 271 9.26 5.58 -0.40
C TRP A 271 10.49 4.90 -0.98
N CYS A 272 11.47 4.63 -0.13
CA CYS A 272 12.64 3.84 -0.47
C CYS A 272 12.50 2.47 0.19
N ALA A 273 12.48 1.42 -0.61
CA ALA A 273 12.13 0.09 -0.14
C ALA A 273 13.10 -0.97 -0.66
N SER A 274 13.46 -1.91 0.18
CA SER A 274 14.39 -2.99 -0.16
C SER A 274 14.08 -4.27 0.60
N GLY A 275 14.67 -5.35 0.15
CA GLY A 275 14.46 -6.68 0.74
C GLY A 275 13.08 -7.25 0.42
N LYS A 276 12.87 -8.48 0.84
CA LYS A 276 11.59 -9.17 0.65
C LYS A 276 10.95 -9.49 1.98
N SER A 277 9.67 -9.18 2.11
CA SER A 277 8.81 -9.62 3.18
C SER A 277 7.79 -10.61 2.62
N LYS A 278 7.59 -11.70 3.32
CA LYS A 278 6.56 -12.68 2.94
C LYS A 278 5.22 -12.18 3.41
N VAL A 279 4.24 -12.15 2.52
CA VAL A 279 2.91 -11.61 2.81
C VAL A 279 1.91 -12.73 2.96
N ILE A 280 1.13 -12.69 4.02
CA ILE A 280 0.02 -13.62 4.24
C ILE A 280 -1.24 -12.83 4.63
N LYS A 281 -2.37 -13.22 4.06
CA LYS A 281 -3.66 -12.66 4.45
C LYS A 281 -3.99 -13.04 5.88
N GLY A 282 -4.41 -12.07 6.67
CA GLY A 282 -4.74 -12.30 8.05
C GLY A 282 -5.53 -11.17 8.64
N SER A 283 -5.53 -11.11 9.96
CA SER A 283 -6.27 -10.12 10.72
C SER A 283 -5.43 -9.55 11.85
N LEU A 284 -5.79 -8.38 12.31
CA LEU A 284 -5.20 -7.73 13.48
C LEU A 284 -6.21 -7.79 14.65
N PRO A 285 -5.74 -7.69 15.89
CA PRO A 285 -4.35 -7.52 16.33
C PRO A 285 -3.54 -8.80 16.27
N LEU A 286 -2.21 -8.68 16.33
CA LEU A 286 -1.29 -9.79 16.50
C LEU A 286 -1.14 -10.04 18.01
N ILE A 287 -1.47 -11.25 18.47
CA ILE A 287 -1.48 -11.59 19.89
C ILE A 287 -0.50 -12.73 20.14
N GLY A 288 0.53 -12.43 20.94
CA GLY A 288 1.54 -13.41 21.32
C GLY A 288 2.44 -13.85 20.18
N GLU A 289 3.00 -15.03 20.30
CA GLU A 289 3.89 -15.65 19.33
C GLU A 289 3.36 -17.02 18.92
N ALA A 290 3.60 -17.40 17.68
CA ALA A 290 3.25 -18.71 17.17
C ALA A 290 4.38 -19.28 16.29
N ASP A 291 4.42 -20.60 16.18
CA ASP A 291 5.40 -21.27 15.31
C ASP A 291 5.03 -21.14 13.84
N CYS A 292 3.74 -20.98 13.56
CA CYS A 292 3.19 -20.97 12.21
C CYS A 292 2.04 -19.98 12.11
N LEU A 293 1.96 -19.27 11.00
CA LEU A 293 0.82 -18.45 10.62
C LEU A 293 0.11 -19.10 9.43
N HIS A 294 -1.13 -19.46 9.64
CA HIS A 294 -1.97 -20.13 8.64
C HIS A 294 -3.12 -19.21 8.24
N GLU A 295 -3.33 -19.06 6.94
CA GLU A 295 -4.32 -18.09 6.42
C GLU A 295 -5.74 -18.34 6.93
N LYS A 296 -6.11 -19.63 7.10
CA LYS A 296 -7.44 -20.02 7.57
C LYS A 296 -7.53 -20.19 9.08
N TYR A 297 -6.48 -20.63 9.72
CA TYR A 297 -6.49 -20.95 11.15
C TYR A 297 -5.81 -19.92 12.05
N GLY A 298 -5.06 -18.97 11.48
CA GLY A 298 -4.31 -17.99 12.25
C GLY A 298 -3.01 -18.55 12.79
N GLY A 299 -2.64 -18.18 14.02
CA GLY A 299 -1.44 -18.65 14.68
C GLY A 299 -1.59 -20.11 15.13
N LEU A 300 -0.64 -20.95 14.75
CA LEU A 300 -0.58 -22.35 15.14
C LEU A 300 0.75 -22.65 15.84
N ASN A 301 0.69 -23.47 16.87
CA ASN A 301 1.88 -24.04 17.48
C ASN A 301 2.13 -25.43 16.91
N LYS A 302 3.37 -25.70 16.54
CA LYS A 302 3.72 -27.00 15.98
C LYS A 302 3.90 -28.04 17.06
N SER A 303 2.81 -28.64 17.49
CA SER A 303 2.85 -29.75 18.46
C SER A 303 3.00 -31.11 17.80
N LYS A 304 2.64 -31.23 16.54
CA LYS A 304 2.66 -32.47 15.75
C LYS A 304 3.20 -32.20 14.36
N PRO A 305 3.81 -33.18 13.68
CA PRO A 305 4.37 -32.97 12.34
C PRO A 305 3.35 -32.80 11.21
N TYR A 306 2.12 -33.24 11.42
CA TYR A 306 1.08 -33.21 10.39
C TYR A 306 -0.23 -32.63 10.91
N TYR A 307 -1.06 -32.12 10.01
CA TYR A 307 -2.42 -31.70 10.34
C TYR A 307 -3.39 -32.05 9.21
N THR A 308 -4.65 -32.18 9.57
CA THR A 308 -5.77 -32.30 8.63
C THR A 308 -6.62 -31.04 8.70
N GLY A 309 -7.46 -30.80 7.72
CA GLY A 309 -8.33 -29.64 7.66
C GLY A 309 -8.16 -28.89 6.36
N GLU A 310 -8.32 -27.57 6.40
CA GLU A 310 -8.20 -26.78 5.17
C GLU A 310 -6.75 -26.53 4.80
N HIS A 311 -6.48 -26.76 3.51
CA HIS A 311 -5.20 -26.41 2.91
C HIS A 311 -5.24 -24.92 2.52
N ALA A 312 -4.31 -24.15 3.03
CA ALA A 312 -4.17 -22.74 2.70
C ALA A 312 -2.71 -22.31 2.84
N LYS A 313 -2.44 -21.09 2.44
CA LYS A 313 -1.11 -20.51 2.59
C LYS A 313 -0.75 -20.44 4.08
N ALA A 314 0.45 -20.87 4.39
CA ALA A 314 1.02 -20.80 5.72
C ALA A 314 2.48 -20.42 5.67
N ILE A 315 2.98 -19.76 6.69
CA ILE A 315 4.35 -19.27 6.80
C ILE A 315 4.90 -19.65 8.16
N GLY A 316 6.14 -20.07 8.20
CA GLY A 316 6.84 -20.40 9.42
C GLY A 316 7.16 -21.88 9.55
N ASN A 317 7.34 -22.33 10.79
CA ASN A 317 7.57 -23.73 11.12
C ASN A 317 6.22 -24.42 11.30
N CYS A 318 5.58 -24.76 10.17
CA CYS A 318 4.23 -25.29 10.16
C CYS A 318 4.18 -26.82 10.09
N PRO A 319 3.13 -27.42 10.66
CA PRO A 319 2.86 -28.83 10.39
C PRO A 319 2.53 -29.03 8.90
N ILE A 320 2.76 -30.24 8.41
CA ILE A 320 2.49 -30.58 7.01
C ILE A 320 1.02 -30.94 6.84
N TRP A 321 0.36 -30.34 5.85
CA TRP A 321 -1.02 -30.66 5.56
C TRP A 321 -1.17 -32.03 4.89
N VAL A 322 -2.14 -32.80 5.37
CA VAL A 322 -2.51 -34.11 4.79
C VAL A 322 -4.02 -34.12 4.49
N LYS A 323 -4.38 -34.67 3.34
CA LYS A 323 -5.72 -34.54 2.77
C LYS A 323 -6.80 -35.33 3.51
N THR A 324 -6.48 -36.46 4.06
CA THR A 324 -7.47 -37.35 4.68
C THR A 324 -7.02 -37.76 6.05
N PRO A 325 -7.96 -38.14 6.94
CA PRO A 325 -7.59 -38.84 8.17
C PRO A 325 -6.78 -40.05 7.80
N LEU A 326 -5.51 -40.01 8.13
CA LEU A 326 -4.63 -41.11 7.88
C LEU A 326 -4.90 -42.20 8.88
N LYS A 327 -4.88 -43.45 8.42
CA LYS A 327 -4.74 -44.54 9.36
C LYS A 327 -3.42 -44.35 10.09
N LEU A 328 -3.49 -44.29 11.39
CA LEU A 328 -2.30 -44.26 12.21
C LEU A 328 -1.55 -45.57 12.07
N ALA A 329 -0.24 -45.52 12.35
CA ALA A 329 0.69 -46.60 12.13
C ALA A 329 0.25 -47.98 12.67
N ASN A 330 -0.63 -48.01 13.63
CA ASN A 330 -1.11 -49.25 14.26
C ASN A 330 -2.52 -49.65 13.84
N GLY A 331 -3.02 -49.15 12.73
CA GLY A 331 -4.32 -49.54 12.23
C GLY A 331 -5.52 -49.10 13.05
N THR A 332 -5.34 -48.19 13.97
CA THR A 332 -6.40 -47.62 14.78
C THR A 332 -6.96 -46.35 14.16
#